data_c83c4124b8a9691472fa623c46e642fb
#
_entry.id   c83c4124b8a9691472fa623c46e642fb
#
_cell.length_a   1.000
_cell.length_b   1.000
_cell.length_c   1.000
_cell.angle_alpha   90.00
_cell.angle_beta   90.00
_cell.angle_gamma   90.00
#
_symmetry.space_group_name_H-M   'P 1'
#
loop_
_entity.id
_entity.type
_entity.pdbx_description
1 polymer ?
#
loop_
_entity_poly.entity_id
_entity_poly.type
_entity_poly.pdbx_seq_one_letter_code
_entity_poly.pdbx_strand_id
1 'polypeptide(L)'
;MRLAIDVKKFTYAKNDIKILALLIMLGAIGFAINTVDNGLDALFIAFFLGIVLGHFTGNEEKHCVNRILKIMLPIAIALYGFNIYTPTLSINLEKILITIAISLAIFLSVYVSSLKLGNSRELSILLSCGSGICGLSAIAIISSIMKPKKYEFSSAIIAITVVGLICTVFYPVIAKLLFPEKLYLLAGSTLPQTGLVKISSSVFGNEEIEKALSIKSIRIAMIAVVAFLISFIYSEKRFYVPWFIVAFLTTAFLGSYFGTAEFLRTSSATLFASTLAGIGMTVDLKEIYKVGLKPFIAVSIGAVTSFTIFILLWLGGVV
;
A
#
# COMPACT_ATOMS: atom_id res chain seq x y z
N MET A 1 4.64 -30.47 -10.13
CA MET A 1 4.15 -29.06 -10.17
C MET A 1 2.87 -29.04 -10.99
N ARG A 2 1.71 -29.30 -10.36
CA ARG A 2 0.40 -29.24 -11.03
C ARG A 2 -0.14 -27.84 -10.85
N LEU A 3 -0.08 -27.03 -11.89
CA LEU A 3 -0.87 -25.83 -12.09
C LEU A 3 -2.33 -26.30 -12.31
N ALA A 4 -3.06 -26.54 -11.24
CA ALA A 4 -4.49 -26.72 -11.32
C ALA A 4 -5.13 -25.32 -11.44
N ILE A 5 -5.10 -24.78 -12.64
CA ILE A 5 -6.09 -23.78 -13.05
C ILE A 5 -7.38 -24.58 -13.18
N ASP A 6 -8.16 -24.62 -12.09
CA ASP A 6 -9.51 -25.19 -12.12
C ASP A 6 -10.41 -24.24 -12.90
N VAL A 7 -10.35 -24.37 -14.22
CA VAL A 7 -11.20 -23.65 -15.19
C VAL A 7 -12.58 -24.30 -15.18
N LYS A 8 -13.16 -24.56 -14.00
CA LYS A 8 -14.54 -25.00 -13.89
C LYS A 8 -15.48 -23.81 -14.10
N LYS A 9 -16.03 -23.77 -15.36
CA LYS A 9 -17.26 -23.06 -15.76
C LYS A 9 -17.46 -21.67 -15.16
N PHE A 10 -16.68 -20.70 -15.62
CA PHE A 10 -17.07 -19.31 -15.50
C PHE A 10 -18.08 -18.96 -16.60
N THR A 11 -19.33 -19.38 -16.43
CA THR A 11 -20.43 -18.72 -17.11
C THR A 11 -20.58 -17.37 -16.46
N TYR A 12 -19.91 -16.34 -17.02
CA TYR A 12 -20.11 -14.96 -16.59
C TYR A 12 -21.58 -14.60 -16.79
N ALA A 13 -22.35 -14.57 -15.71
CA ALA A 13 -23.70 -14.04 -15.76
C ALA A 13 -23.62 -12.57 -16.23
N LYS A 14 -24.66 -12.09 -16.93
CA LYS A 14 -24.74 -10.71 -17.44
C LYS A 14 -24.43 -9.65 -16.37
N ASN A 15 -24.67 -9.98 -15.10
CA ASN A 15 -24.35 -9.15 -13.93
C ASN A 15 -22.85 -9.08 -13.61
N ASP A 16 -22.08 -10.15 -13.86
CA ASP A 16 -20.62 -10.15 -13.63
C ASP A 16 -19.91 -9.15 -14.54
N ILE A 17 -20.35 -9.04 -15.81
CA ILE A 17 -19.80 -8.09 -16.79
C ILE A 17 -20.09 -6.64 -16.37
N LYS A 18 -21.32 -6.37 -15.91
CA LYS A 18 -21.70 -5.02 -15.44
C LYS A 18 -20.87 -4.60 -14.21
N ILE A 19 -20.69 -5.50 -13.26
CA ILE A 19 -19.91 -5.24 -12.07
C ILE A 19 -18.43 -5.08 -12.41
N LEU A 20 -17.87 -5.90 -13.29
CA LEU A 20 -16.48 -5.74 -13.76
C LEU A 20 -16.28 -4.37 -14.43
N ALA A 21 -17.19 -3.96 -15.30
CA ALA A 21 -17.13 -2.64 -15.92
C ALA A 21 -17.22 -1.51 -14.88
N LEU A 22 -18.09 -1.65 -13.87
CA LEU A 22 -18.19 -0.70 -12.77
C LEU A 22 -16.87 -0.60 -11.98
N LEU A 23 -16.24 -1.72 -11.64
CA LEU A 23 -14.97 -1.74 -10.92
C LEU A 23 -13.85 -1.06 -11.71
N ILE A 24 -13.78 -1.33 -13.04
CA ILE A 24 -12.80 -0.69 -13.92
C ILE A 24 -13.06 0.82 -14.00
N MET A 25 -14.31 1.24 -14.08
CA MET A 25 -14.69 2.65 -14.09
C MET A 25 -14.27 3.34 -12.78
N LEU A 26 -14.50 2.73 -11.62
CA LEU A 26 -14.07 3.27 -10.33
C LEU A 26 -12.56 3.41 -10.21
N GLY A 27 -11.81 2.42 -10.69
CA GLY A 27 -10.35 2.49 -10.75
C GLY A 27 -9.86 3.61 -11.67
N ALA A 28 -10.49 3.75 -12.85
CA ALA A 28 -10.19 4.81 -13.80
C ALA A 28 -10.51 6.22 -13.23
N ILE A 29 -11.63 6.38 -12.52
CA ILE A 29 -11.99 7.63 -11.83
C ILE A 29 -10.95 7.95 -10.77
N GLY A 30 -10.56 6.96 -9.94
CA GLY A 30 -9.50 7.14 -8.93
C GLY A 30 -8.19 7.62 -9.56
N PHE A 31 -7.83 7.05 -10.71
CA PHE A 31 -6.64 7.46 -11.44
C PHE A 31 -6.79 8.84 -12.08
N ALA A 32 -7.94 9.15 -12.68
CA ALA A 32 -8.22 10.47 -13.27
C ALA A 32 -8.17 11.59 -12.21
N ILE A 33 -8.71 11.36 -11.02
CA ILE A 33 -8.61 12.34 -9.91
C ILE A 33 -7.14 12.52 -9.50
N ASN A 34 -6.36 11.44 -9.43
CA ASN A 34 -4.93 11.53 -9.13
C ASN A 34 -4.14 12.31 -10.18
N THR A 35 -4.55 12.30 -11.47
CA THR A 35 -3.90 13.12 -12.50
C THR A 35 -4.23 14.61 -12.40
N VAL A 36 -5.39 14.96 -11.85
CA VAL A 36 -5.80 16.36 -11.61
C VAL A 36 -5.11 16.91 -10.34
N ASP A 37 -5.06 16.09 -9.29
CA ASP A 37 -4.37 16.41 -8.05
C ASP A 37 -3.39 15.26 -7.72
N ASN A 38 -2.12 15.46 -8.08
CA ASN A 38 -1.04 14.48 -7.85
C ASN A 38 -0.85 14.10 -6.36
N GLY A 39 -1.54 14.77 -5.47
CA GLY A 39 -1.48 14.54 -4.05
C GLY A 39 -2.37 13.40 -3.55
N LEU A 40 -3.48 13.15 -4.22
CA LEU A 40 -4.41 12.10 -3.83
C LEU A 40 -3.99 10.75 -4.42
N ASP A 41 -3.83 9.74 -3.56
CA ASP A 41 -3.47 8.38 -4.00
C ASP A 41 -4.66 7.72 -4.72
N ALA A 42 -4.48 7.37 -6.00
CA ALA A 42 -5.50 6.74 -6.83
C ALA A 42 -6.07 5.46 -6.21
N LEU A 43 -5.23 4.69 -5.50
CA LEU A 43 -5.63 3.45 -4.85
C LEU A 43 -6.57 3.72 -3.68
N PHE A 44 -6.27 4.77 -2.91
CA PHE A 44 -7.13 5.20 -1.80
C PHE A 44 -8.46 5.73 -2.28
N ILE A 45 -8.46 6.60 -3.32
CA ILE A 45 -9.69 7.14 -3.90
C ILE A 45 -10.59 6.01 -4.40
N ALA A 46 -10.04 5.09 -5.19
CA ALA A 46 -10.79 3.95 -5.70
C ALA A 46 -11.38 3.09 -4.59
N PHE A 47 -10.60 2.79 -3.54
CA PHE A 47 -11.06 2.06 -2.36
C PHE A 47 -12.19 2.79 -1.64
N PHE A 48 -12.06 4.10 -1.42
CA PHE A 48 -13.08 4.91 -0.76
C PHE A 48 -14.37 5.00 -1.56
N LEU A 49 -14.28 5.23 -2.88
CA LEU A 49 -15.43 5.18 -3.79
C LEU A 49 -16.12 3.81 -3.75
N GLY A 50 -15.33 2.74 -3.66
CA GLY A 50 -15.85 1.39 -3.44
C GLY A 50 -16.65 1.27 -2.16
N ILE A 51 -16.17 1.79 -1.02
CA ILE A 51 -16.91 1.79 0.26
C ILE A 51 -18.24 2.54 0.12
N VAL A 52 -18.22 3.73 -0.46
CA VAL A 52 -19.43 4.56 -0.66
C VAL A 52 -20.47 3.80 -1.50
N LEU A 53 -20.08 3.24 -2.63
CA LEU A 53 -20.98 2.47 -3.47
C LEU A 53 -21.41 1.16 -2.81
N GLY A 54 -20.54 0.52 -2.07
CA GLY A 54 -20.83 -0.72 -1.33
C GLY A 54 -21.92 -0.55 -0.28
N HIS A 55 -22.15 0.67 0.19
CA HIS A 55 -23.27 0.99 1.08
C HIS A 55 -24.65 0.82 0.39
N PHE A 56 -24.71 1.11 -0.91
CA PHE A 56 -25.92 0.99 -1.73
C PHE A 56 -26.03 -0.36 -2.46
N THR A 57 -25.02 -1.21 -2.34
CA THR A 57 -24.90 -2.48 -3.08
C THR A 57 -25.55 -3.61 -2.29
N GLY A 58 -26.39 -4.40 -2.95
CA GLY A 58 -27.06 -5.57 -2.38
C GLY A 58 -26.13 -6.76 -2.13
N ASN A 59 -26.59 -7.73 -1.35
CA ASN A 59 -25.79 -8.92 -1.00
C ASN A 59 -25.41 -9.78 -2.23
N GLU A 60 -26.29 -9.88 -3.22
CA GLU A 60 -26.01 -10.63 -4.46
C GLU A 60 -24.88 -10.00 -5.25
N GLU A 61 -24.88 -8.67 -5.38
CA GLU A 61 -23.83 -7.94 -6.07
C GLU A 61 -22.50 -8.04 -5.32
N LYS A 62 -22.50 -7.97 -3.98
CA LYS A 62 -21.30 -8.21 -3.16
C LYS A 62 -20.74 -9.62 -3.35
N HIS A 63 -21.60 -10.60 -3.56
CA HIS A 63 -21.19 -11.96 -3.89
C HIS A 63 -20.50 -12.04 -5.26
N CYS A 64 -21.04 -11.32 -6.25
CA CYS A 64 -20.46 -11.20 -7.58
C CYS A 64 -19.09 -10.50 -7.53
N VAL A 65 -18.98 -9.36 -6.82
CA VAL A 65 -17.71 -8.66 -6.57
C VAL A 65 -16.66 -9.61 -5.96
N ASN A 66 -17.02 -10.38 -4.93
CA ASN A 66 -16.10 -11.31 -4.30
C ASN A 66 -15.59 -12.41 -5.27
N ARG A 67 -16.44 -12.85 -6.20
CA ARG A 67 -16.05 -13.83 -7.23
C ARG A 67 -15.05 -13.23 -8.22
N ILE A 68 -15.30 -12.01 -8.69
CA ILE A 68 -14.41 -11.27 -9.60
C ILE A 68 -13.06 -11.02 -8.92
N LEU A 69 -13.06 -10.59 -7.66
CA LEU A 69 -11.84 -10.30 -6.91
C LEU A 69 -10.91 -11.50 -6.74
N LYS A 70 -11.44 -12.72 -6.68
CA LYS A 70 -10.60 -13.94 -6.58
C LYS A 70 -9.63 -14.10 -7.76
N ILE A 71 -9.99 -13.57 -8.93
CA ILE A 71 -9.17 -13.63 -10.14
C ILE A 71 -8.44 -12.29 -10.35
N MET A 72 -9.16 -11.20 -10.21
CA MET A 72 -8.64 -9.86 -10.51
C MET A 72 -7.52 -9.45 -9.57
N LEU A 73 -7.61 -9.74 -8.26
CA LEU A 73 -6.61 -9.34 -7.29
C LEU A 73 -5.23 -9.97 -7.54
N PRO A 74 -5.08 -11.30 -7.74
CA PRO A 74 -3.78 -11.89 -8.07
C PRO A 74 -3.16 -11.33 -9.36
N ILE A 75 -3.98 -11.13 -10.40
CA ILE A 75 -3.52 -10.57 -11.68
C ILE A 75 -3.08 -9.11 -11.49
N ALA A 76 -3.88 -8.32 -10.77
CA ALA A 76 -3.57 -6.92 -10.48
C ALA A 76 -2.26 -6.79 -9.68
N ILE A 77 -2.04 -7.64 -8.68
CA ILE A 77 -0.78 -7.69 -7.92
C ILE A 77 0.39 -8.04 -8.84
N ALA A 78 0.24 -9.09 -9.65
CA ALA A 78 1.30 -9.54 -10.56
C ALA A 78 1.75 -8.43 -11.52
N LEU A 79 0.82 -7.68 -12.09
CA LEU A 79 1.12 -6.58 -13.01
C LEU A 79 1.58 -5.30 -12.30
N TYR A 80 1.19 -5.10 -11.04
CA TYR A 80 1.55 -3.90 -10.28
C TYR A 80 3.06 -3.78 -10.04
N GLY A 81 3.83 -4.87 -10.20
CA GLY A 81 5.28 -4.85 -10.19
C GLY A 81 5.89 -3.83 -11.17
N PHE A 82 5.25 -3.59 -12.32
CA PHE A 82 5.66 -2.55 -13.28
C PHE A 82 5.59 -1.11 -12.73
N ASN A 83 4.92 -0.90 -11.59
CA ASN A 83 4.84 0.40 -10.91
C ASN A 83 5.95 0.60 -9.87
N ILE A 84 6.85 -0.37 -9.69
CA ILE A 84 8.00 -0.16 -8.84
C ILE A 84 8.91 0.86 -9.52
N TYR A 85 9.05 1.99 -8.86
CA TYR A 85 9.90 3.07 -9.34
C TYR A 85 11.36 2.72 -9.10
N THR A 86 12.15 2.69 -10.16
CA THR A 86 13.61 2.62 -10.06
C THR A 86 14.16 4.02 -10.10
N PRO A 87 14.87 4.46 -9.06
CA PRO A 87 15.42 5.79 -9.03
C PRO A 87 16.48 5.96 -10.12
N THR A 88 16.34 7.02 -10.90
CA THR A 88 17.39 7.50 -11.83
C THR A 88 18.53 8.20 -11.08
N LEU A 89 18.28 8.59 -9.82
CA LEU A 89 19.27 9.24 -8.95
C LEU A 89 20.12 8.19 -8.23
N SER A 90 21.44 8.39 -8.23
CA SER A 90 22.37 7.58 -7.43
C SER A 90 22.08 7.78 -5.94
N ILE A 91 21.54 6.76 -5.30
CA ILE A 91 21.28 6.77 -3.87
C ILE A 91 22.50 6.20 -3.16
N ASN A 92 23.09 6.95 -2.25
CA ASN A 92 24.22 6.50 -1.43
C ASN A 92 23.79 5.36 -0.50
N LEU A 93 24.71 4.42 -0.25
CA LEU A 93 24.49 3.27 0.64
C LEU A 93 23.98 3.69 2.01
N GLU A 94 24.47 4.80 2.54
CA GLU A 94 24.05 5.38 3.81
C GLU A 94 22.54 5.66 3.85
N LYS A 95 21.98 6.33 2.83
CA LYS A 95 20.54 6.62 2.74
C LYS A 95 19.70 5.33 2.61
N ILE A 96 20.23 4.31 1.95
CA ILE A 96 19.59 3.00 1.85
C ILE A 96 19.50 2.38 3.26
N LEU A 97 20.60 2.33 3.99
CA LEU A 97 20.66 1.74 5.33
C LEU A 97 19.77 2.50 6.32
N ILE A 98 19.79 3.83 6.31
CA ILE A 98 18.93 4.67 7.15
C ILE A 98 17.45 4.39 6.84
N THR A 99 17.07 4.35 5.56
CA THR A 99 15.68 4.11 5.15
C THR A 99 15.20 2.72 5.59
N ILE A 100 16.03 1.70 5.44
CA ILE A 100 15.72 0.35 5.90
C ILE A 100 15.59 0.32 7.41
N ALA A 101 16.50 0.94 8.16
CA ALA A 101 16.47 0.98 9.62
C ALA A 101 15.19 1.68 10.14
N ILE A 102 14.83 2.83 9.57
CA ILE A 102 13.59 3.54 9.92
C ILE A 102 12.37 2.67 9.58
N SER A 103 12.33 2.03 8.41
CA SER A 103 11.23 1.15 8.00
C SER A 103 11.04 -0.04 8.94
N LEU A 104 12.13 -0.67 9.37
CA LEU A 104 12.10 -1.76 10.34
C LEU A 104 11.65 -1.28 11.72
N ALA A 105 12.10 -0.10 12.15
CA ALA A 105 11.68 0.49 13.42
C ALA A 105 10.17 0.81 13.41
N ILE A 106 9.64 1.36 12.32
CA ILE A 106 8.19 1.56 12.13
C ILE A 106 7.48 0.20 12.22
N PHE A 107 7.94 -0.79 11.46
CA PHE A 107 7.33 -2.12 11.45
C PHE A 107 7.25 -2.71 12.85
N LEU A 108 8.35 -2.72 13.59
CA LEU A 108 8.43 -3.30 14.92
C LEU A 108 7.59 -2.51 15.94
N SER A 109 7.66 -1.19 15.92
CA SER A 109 6.91 -0.34 16.86
C SER A 109 5.40 -0.47 16.65
N VAL A 110 4.93 -0.49 15.40
CA VAL A 110 3.51 -0.69 15.07
C VAL A 110 3.07 -2.10 15.43
N TYR A 111 3.87 -3.12 15.14
CA TYR A 111 3.53 -4.51 15.45
C TYR A 111 3.36 -4.74 16.94
N VAL A 112 4.37 -4.32 17.72
CA VAL A 112 4.35 -4.51 19.17
C VAL A 112 3.23 -3.69 19.83
N SER A 113 3.06 -2.42 19.44
CA SER A 113 2.01 -1.58 20.00
C SER A 113 0.63 -2.08 19.64
N SER A 114 0.43 -2.53 18.42
CA SER A 114 -0.85 -3.09 17.93
C SER A 114 -1.25 -4.34 18.73
N LEU A 115 -0.32 -5.27 18.94
CA LEU A 115 -0.57 -6.46 19.76
C LEU A 115 -0.86 -6.10 21.23
N LYS A 116 -0.11 -5.17 21.80
CA LYS A 116 -0.34 -4.70 23.19
C LYS A 116 -1.69 -4.02 23.37
N LEU A 117 -2.21 -3.37 22.34
CA LEU A 117 -3.56 -2.78 22.32
C LEU A 117 -4.66 -3.82 22.14
N GLY A 118 -4.31 -5.11 21.93
CA GLY A 118 -5.26 -6.20 21.77
C GLY A 118 -5.88 -6.30 20.38
N ASN A 119 -5.21 -5.81 19.35
CA ASN A 119 -5.56 -6.11 17.96
C ASN A 119 -5.17 -7.56 17.63
N SER A 120 -5.85 -8.16 16.63
CA SER A 120 -5.47 -9.48 16.12
C SER A 120 -4.07 -9.47 15.52
N ARG A 121 -3.45 -10.65 15.41
CA ARG A 121 -2.14 -10.82 14.81
C ARG A 121 -2.15 -10.38 13.35
N GLU A 122 -3.21 -10.75 12.61
CA GLU A 122 -3.39 -10.42 11.20
C GLU A 122 -3.48 -8.89 10.99
N LEU A 123 -4.31 -8.21 11.77
CA LEU A 123 -4.42 -6.76 11.73
C LEU A 123 -3.09 -6.09 12.08
N SER A 124 -2.39 -6.61 13.10
CA SER A 124 -1.09 -6.06 13.52
C SER A 124 -0.04 -6.18 12.42
N ILE A 125 0.01 -7.30 11.70
CA ILE A 125 0.90 -7.48 10.54
C ILE A 125 0.53 -6.51 9.41
N LEU A 126 -0.78 -6.35 9.09
CA LEU A 126 -1.22 -5.42 8.05
C LEU A 126 -0.85 -3.97 8.37
N LEU A 127 -1.09 -3.54 9.61
CA LEU A 127 -0.72 -2.20 10.09
C LEU A 127 0.79 -1.97 9.99
N SER A 128 1.58 -2.96 10.38
CA SER A 128 3.05 -2.88 10.36
C SER A 128 3.62 -2.83 8.95
N CYS A 129 3.14 -3.73 8.07
CA CYS A 129 3.56 -3.75 6.66
C CYS A 129 3.14 -2.48 5.93
N GLY A 130 1.91 -2.03 6.15
CA GLY A 130 1.41 -0.82 5.52
C GLY A 130 2.17 0.43 5.98
N SER A 131 2.37 0.61 7.29
CA SER A 131 3.11 1.75 7.83
C SER A 131 4.60 1.71 7.45
N GLY A 132 5.23 0.54 7.55
CA GLY A 132 6.67 0.37 7.33
C GLY A 132 7.09 0.33 5.87
N ILE A 133 6.20 0.00 4.92
CA ILE A 133 6.56 -0.24 3.51
C ILE A 133 5.91 0.80 2.59
N CYS A 134 4.74 0.49 2.04
CA CYS A 134 4.12 1.33 0.99
C CYS A 134 2.61 1.51 1.13
N GLY A 135 2.08 1.43 2.34
CA GLY A 135 0.67 1.69 2.62
C GLY A 135 -0.25 0.64 2.01
N LEU A 136 -1.18 1.09 1.17
CA LEU A 136 -2.25 0.26 0.59
C LEU A 136 -1.72 -0.91 -0.21
N SER A 137 -0.67 -0.72 -1.00
CA SER A 137 -0.09 -1.77 -1.83
C SER A 137 0.44 -2.92 -0.97
N ALA A 138 1.16 -2.60 0.12
CA ALA A 138 1.65 -3.61 1.05
C ALA A 138 0.49 -4.35 1.73
N ILE A 139 -0.52 -3.63 2.21
CA ILE A 139 -1.71 -4.24 2.82
C ILE A 139 -2.39 -5.20 1.84
N ALA A 140 -2.60 -4.78 0.59
CA ALA A 140 -3.29 -5.59 -0.42
C ALA A 140 -2.50 -6.88 -0.76
N ILE A 141 -1.18 -6.76 -0.98
CA ILE A 141 -0.31 -7.90 -1.29
C ILE A 141 -0.27 -8.88 -0.11
N ILE A 142 -0.03 -8.39 1.10
CA ILE A 142 0.07 -9.23 2.29
C ILE A 142 -1.28 -9.86 2.66
N SER A 143 -2.39 -9.13 2.50
CA SER A 143 -3.72 -9.67 2.74
C SER A 143 -4.09 -10.81 1.80
N SER A 144 -3.60 -10.79 0.57
CA SER A 144 -3.82 -11.87 -0.40
C SER A 144 -3.15 -13.19 0.02
N ILE A 145 -2.08 -13.12 0.82
CA ILE A 145 -1.36 -14.26 1.38
C ILE A 145 -2.04 -14.76 2.65
N MET A 146 -2.27 -13.84 3.61
CA MET A 146 -2.78 -14.17 4.95
C MET A 146 -4.29 -14.38 5.00
N LYS A 147 -5.03 -13.81 4.04
CA LYS A 147 -6.51 -13.84 3.99
C LYS A 147 -7.15 -13.35 5.30
N PRO A 148 -6.84 -12.15 5.79
CA PRO A 148 -7.41 -11.59 7.00
C PRO A 148 -8.91 -11.37 6.84
N LYS A 149 -9.59 -11.06 7.93
CA LYS A 149 -11.00 -10.65 7.87
C LYS A 149 -11.11 -9.29 7.15
N LYS A 150 -12.23 -9.08 6.44
CA LYS A 150 -12.43 -7.87 5.63
C LYS A 150 -12.34 -6.58 6.43
N TYR A 151 -12.87 -6.58 7.66
CA TYR A 151 -12.80 -5.41 8.53
C TYR A 151 -11.36 -5.09 8.98
N GLU A 152 -10.50 -6.11 9.15
CA GLU A 152 -9.09 -5.93 9.49
C GLU A 152 -8.34 -5.25 8.35
N PHE A 153 -8.58 -5.71 7.12
CA PHE A 153 -8.05 -5.09 5.92
C PHE A 153 -8.46 -3.60 5.82
N SER A 154 -9.74 -3.33 5.97
CA SER A 154 -10.28 -1.97 5.84
C SER A 154 -9.83 -1.05 6.97
N SER A 155 -9.81 -1.56 8.21
CA SER A 155 -9.31 -0.82 9.37
C SER A 155 -7.84 -0.46 9.21
N ALA A 156 -7.02 -1.37 8.66
CA ALA A 156 -5.61 -1.10 8.40
C ALA A 156 -5.44 0.04 7.37
N ILE A 157 -6.17 0.00 6.25
CA ILE A 157 -6.12 1.04 5.22
C ILE A 157 -6.52 2.40 5.81
N ILE A 158 -7.66 2.47 6.49
CA ILE A 158 -8.19 3.72 7.03
C ILE A 158 -7.24 4.31 8.06
N ALA A 159 -6.77 3.50 9.01
CA ALA A 159 -5.86 3.95 10.05
C ALA A 159 -4.55 4.52 9.49
N ILE A 160 -3.93 3.79 8.55
CA ILE A 160 -2.67 4.22 7.93
C ILE A 160 -2.85 5.48 7.09
N THR A 161 -3.96 5.58 6.36
CA THR A 161 -4.22 6.75 5.52
C THR A 161 -4.49 7.99 6.35
N VAL A 162 -5.33 7.90 7.38
CA VAL A 162 -5.66 9.05 8.25
C VAL A 162 -4.41 9.55 8.97
N VAL A 163 -3.64 8.67 9.59
CA VAL A 163 -2.39 9.07 10.29
C VAL A 163 -1.37 9.61 9.29
N GLY A 164 -1.25 8.96 8.11
CA GLY A 164 -0.37 9.42 7.04
C GLY A 164 -0.73 10.81 6.54
N LEU A 165 -2.02 11.13 6.35
CA LEU A 165 -2.50 12.47 5.96
C LEU A 165 -2.13 13.52 7.01
N ILE A 166 -2.31 13.21 8.29
CA ILE A 166 -1.90 14.10 9.38
C ILE A 166 -0.39 14.40 9.28
N CYS A 167 0.45 13.37 9.17
CA CYS A 167 1.89 13.53 9.02
C CYS A 167 2.25 14.34 7.77
N THR A 168 1.53 14.15 6.66
CA THR A 168 1.76 14.86 5.39
C THR A 168 1.60 16.37 5.52
N VAL A 169 0.66 16.83 6.37
CA VAL A 169 0.45 18.26 6.64
C VAL A 169 1.52 18.81 7.60
N PHE A 170 1.88 18.05 8.62
CA PHE A 170 2.82 18.52 9.64
C PHE A 170 4.29 18.51 9.18
N TYR A 171 4.71 17.54 8.37
CA TYR A 171 6.12 17.38 7.99
C TYR A 171 6.71 18.59 7.25
N PRO A 172 6.04 19.18 6.23
CA PRO A 172 6.58 20.37 5.57
C PRO A 172 6.71 21.57 6.52
N VAL A 173 5.75 21.72 7.45
CA VAL A 173 5.77 22.82 8.44
C VAL A 173 6.99 22.68 9.35
N ILE A 174 7.20 21.49 9.90
CA ILE A 174 8.32 21.22 10.81
C ILE A 174 9.66 21.31 10.04
N ALA A 175 9.72 20.74 8.84
CA ALA A 175 10.94 20.76 8.04
C ALA A 175 11.34 22.18 7.65
N LYS A 176 10.36 23.03 7.28
CA LYS A 176 10.62 24.45 6.95
C LYS A 176 11.28 25.21 8.11
N LEU A 177 10.96 24.82 9.36
CA LEU A 177 11.47 25.48 10.56
C LEU A 177 12.85 24.94 11.00
N LEU A 178 13.09 23.64 10.84
CA LEU A 178 14.22 22.97 11.45
C LEU A 178 15.26 22.45 10.44
N PHE A 179 14.81 21.85 9.32
CA PHE A 179 15.69 21.16 8.35
C PHE A 179 15.09 21.14 6.93
N PRO A 180 14.96 22.31 6.28
CA PRO A 180 14.28 22.41 4.98
C PRO A 180 14.88 21.51 3.90
N GLU A 181 16.20 21.30 3.91
CA GLU A 181 16.93 20.51 2.92
C GLU A 181 16.80 18.99 3.13
N LYS A 182 16.13 18.53 4.19
CA LYS A 182 16.02 17.12 4.57
C LYS A 182 14.59 16.56 4.51
N LEU A 183 13.63 17.38 4.05
CA LEU A 183 12.23 16.94 3.97
C LEU A 183 12.06 15.69 3.08
N TYR A 184 12.77 15.63 1.95
CA TYR A 184 12.72 14.47 1.06
C TYR A 184 13.04 13.15 1.77
N LEU A 185 14.03 13.19 2.65
CA LEU A 185 14.46 12.01 3.40
C LEU A 185 13.43 11.67 4.50
N LEU A 186 12.93 12.66 5.24
CA LEU A 186 11.86 12.46 6.21
C LEU A 186 10.60 11.90 5.53
N ALA A 187 10.09 12.56 4.50
CA ALA A 187 8.87 12.17 3.81
C ALA A 187 9.02 10.78 3.14
N GLY A 188 10.11 10.54 2.41
CA GLY A 188 10.36 9.29 1.70
C GLY A 188 10.53 8.10 2.64
N SER A 189 11.24 8.28 3.77
CA SER A 189 11.53 7.20 4.71
C SER A 189 10.40 6.90 5.70
N THR A 190 9.46 7.83 5.95
CA THR A 190 8.45 7.67 7.00
C THR A 190 7.02 7.59 6.47
N LEU A 191 6.62 8.42 5.49
CA LEU A 191 5.24 8.43 4.98
C LEU A 191 4.87 7.10 4.31
N PRO A 192 3.67 6.57 4.59
CA PRO A 192 3.30 5.23 4.12
C PRO A 192 2.99 5.19 2.62
N GLN A 193 2.30 6.17 2.05
CA GLN A 193 1.80 6.16 0.68
C GLN A 193 2.60 7.08 -0.24
N THR A 194 2.77 6.68 -1.50
CA THR A 194 3.50 7.45 -2.51
C THR A 194 2.84 8.81 -2.80
N GLY A 195 1.51 8.87 -2.84
CA GLY A 195 0.77 10.13 -2.98
C GLY A 195 1.06 11.11 -1.84
N LEU A 196 1.06 10.63 -0.60
CA LEU A 196 1.38 11.46 0.58
C LEU A 196 2.82 12.00 0.55
N VAL A 197 3.77 11.19 0.05
CA VAL A 197 5.16 11.63 -0.16
C VAL A 197 5.21 12.76 -1.18
N LYS A 198 4.50 12.62 -2.30
CA LYS A 198 4.43 13.68 -3.33
C LYS A 198 3.86 14.98 -2.77
N ILE A 199 2.70 14.91 -2.07
CA ILE A 199 2.08 16.12 -1.46
C ILE A 199 3.05 16.79 -0.49
N SER A 200 3.60 16.02 0.45
CA SER A 200 4.49 16.57 1.47
C SER A 200 5.71 17.25 0.84
N SER A 201 6.31 16.63 -0.18
CA SER A 201 7.53 17.13 -0.83
C SER A 201 7.28 18.24 -1.84
N SER A 202 6.05 18.38 -2.39
CA SER A 202 5.72 19.38 -3.40
C SER A 202 5.88 20.82 -2.91
N VAL A 203 5.82 21.03 -1.59
CA VAL A 203 6.03 22.36 -0.96
C VAL A 203 7.40 22.94 -1.27
N PHE A 204 8.42 22.10 -1.56
CA PHE A 204 9.78 22.50 -1.87
C PHE A 204 10.16 22.29 -3.36
N GLY A 205 9.18 21.96 -4.20
CA GLY A 205 9.34 21.87 -5.65
C GLY A 205 9.54 20.45 -6.19
N ASN A 206 9.65 20.34 -7.52
CA ASN A 206 9.67 19.04 -8.22
C ASN A 206 10.94 18.23 -7.93
N GLU A 207 12.08 18.86 -7.77
CA GLU A 207 13.34 18.17 -7.43
C GLU A 207 13.25 17.44 -6.09
N GLU A 208 12.58 18.06 -5.11
CA GLU A 208 12.36 17.46 -3.79
C GLU A 208 11.42 16.25 -3.88
N ILE A 209 10.40 16.32 -4.75
CA ILE A 209 9.51 15.17 -5.02
C ILE A 209 10.33 14.00 -5.56
N GLU A 210 11.20 14.21 -6.54
CA GLU A 210 12.02 13.15 -7.14
C GLU A 210 12.96 12.51 -6.11
N LYS A 211 13.63 13.32 -5.29
CA LYS A 211 14.48 12.83 -4.19
C LYS A 211 13.68 12.00 -3.19
N ALA A 212 12.50 12.47 -2.78
CA ALA A 212 11.65 11.77 -1.83
C ALA A 212 11.11 10.45 -2.40
N LEU A 213 10.73 10.42 -3.67
CA LEU A 213 10.29 9.20 -4.35
C LEU A 213 11.43 8.19 -4.50
N SER A 214 12.65 8.66 -4.73
CA SER A 214 13.84 7.79 -4.77
C SER A 214 14.07 7.10 -3.42
N ILE A 215 13.96 7.82 -2.31
CA ILE A 215 14.01 7.23 -0.97
C ILE A 215 12.85 6.26 -0.75
N LYS A 216 11.64 6.64 -1.16
CA LYS A 216 10.45 5.79 -1.05
C LYS A 216 10.58 4.48 -1.81
N SER A 217 11.26 4.44 -2.95
CA SER A 217 11.46 3.24 -3.75
C SER A 217 12.21 2.13 -3.00
N ILE A 218 13.13 2.50 -2.09
CA ILE A 218 13.83 1.55 -1.22
C ILE A 218 12.83 0.79 -0.34
N ARG A 219 11.87 1.51 0.25
CA ARG A 219 10.82 0.88 1.07
C ARG A 219 9.91 -0.01 0.23
N ILE A 220 9.54 0.43 -0.98
CA ILE A 220 8.70 -0.37 -1.89
C ILE A 220 9.41 -1.68 -2.24
N ALA A 221 10.72 -1.65 -2.48
CA ALA A 221 11.50 -2.86 -2.76
C ALA A 221 11.47 -3.87 -1.59
N MET A 222 11.35 -3.41 -0.35
CA MET A 222 11.23 -4.30 0.83
C MET A 222 9.97 -5.18 0.79
N ILE A 223 8.93 -4.81 0.04
CA ILE A 223 7.70 -5.59 -0.04
C ILE A 223 7.96 -7.01 -0.56
N ALA A 224 8.92 -7.15 -1.47
CA ALA A 224 9.34 -8.43 -2.03
C ALA A 224 9.81 -9.39 -0.93
N VAL A 225 10.72 -8.90 -0.08
CA VAL A 225 11.29 -9.67 1.03
C VAL A 225 10.20 -10.01 2.05
N VAL A 226 9.40 -9.02 2.43
CA VAL A 226 8.34 -9.21 3.45
C VAL A 226 7.25 -10.14 2.94
N ALA A 227 6.82 -10.01 1.69
CA ALA A 227 5.84 -10.92 1.09
C ALA A 227 6.35 -12.37 1.04
N PHE A 228 7.63 -12.55 0.71
CA PHE A 228 8.28 -13.88 0.74
C PHE A 228 8.29 -14.48 2.15
N LEU A 229 8.74 -13.70 3.16
CA LEU A 229 8.78 -14.16 4.55
C LEU A 229 7.39 -14.50 5.09
N ILE A 230 6.39 -13.67 4.82
CA ILE A 230 5.01 -13.93 5.25
C ILE A 230 4.43 -15.14 4.53
N SER A 231 4.71 -15.30 3.24
CA SER A 231 4.31 -16.50 2.49
C SER A 231 4.89 -17.77 3.12
N PHE A 232 6.14 -17.74 3.55
CA PHE A 232 6.78 -18.85 4.23
C PHE A 232 6.14 -19.18 5.59
N ILE A 233 5.81 -18.14 6.37
CA ILE A 233 5.20 -18.29 7.71
C ILE A 233 3.76 -18.83 7.63
N TYR A 234 2.98 -18.37 6.64
CA TYR A 234 1.55 -18.69 6.50
C TYR A 234 1.29 -19.90 5.58
N SER A 235 2.30 -20.45 4.92
CA SER A 235 2.17 -21.68 4.14
C SER A 235 2.32 -22.88 5.09
N GLU A 236 1.21 -23.58 5.35
CA GLU A 236 1.17 -24.78 6.19
C GLU A 236 2.18 -25.84 5.72
N LYS A 237 3.41 -25.83 6.24
CA LYS A 237 4.49 -26.84 6.10
C LYS A 237 4.94 -27.21 4.67
N ARG A 238 4.48 -26.55 3.62
CA ARG A 238 5.01 -26.70 2.26
C ARG A 238 5.49 -25.35 1.76
N PHE A 239 6.69 -25.29 1.22
CA PHE A 239 7.19 -24.09 0.55
C PHE A 239 6.28 -23.75 -0.63
N TYR A 240 5.28 -22.93 -0.39
CA TYR A 240 4.31 -22.50 -1.37
C TYR A 240 4.35 -20.98 -1.49
N VAL A 241 4.99 -20.52 -2.54
CA VAL A 241 4.94 -19.10 -2.91
C VAL A 241 3.81 -18.95 -3.93
N PRO A 242 2.78 -18.14 -3.66
CA PRO A 242 1.73 -17.89 -4.64
C PRO A 242 2.32 -17.36 -5.95
N TRP A 243 1.83 -17.89 -7.08
CA TRP A 243 2.36 -17.55 -8.42
C TRP A 243 2.38 -16.04 -8.70
N PHE A 244 1.39 -15.30 -8.19
CA PHE A 244 1.29 -13.86 -8.41
C PHE A 244 2.38 -13.06 -7.69
N ILE A 245 3.00 -13.59 -6.63
CA ILE A 245 4.16 -12.97 -5.97
C ILE A 245 5.40 -13.14 -6.84
N VAL A 246 5.60 -14.34 -7.40
CA VAL A 246 6.70 -14.59 -8.35
C VAL A 246 6.53 -13.70 -9.58
N ALA A 247 5.30 -13.61 -10.12
CA ALA A 247 4.98 -12.75 -11.23
C ALA A 247 5.21 -11.26 -10.90
N PHE A 248 4.81 -10.80 -9.69
CA PHE A 248 5.07 -9.45 -9.20
C PHE A 248 6.58 -9.13 -9.15
N LEU A 249 7.39 -10.05 -8.63
CA LEU A 249 8.84 -9.87 -8.59
C LEU A 249 9.45 -9.84 -9.99
N THR A 250 8.96 -10.69 -10.88
CA THR A 250 9.42 -10.74 -12.28
C THR A 250 9.06 -9.44 -13.01
N THR A 251 7.83 -8.95 -12.89
CA THR A 251 7.41 -7.67 -13.52
C THR A 251 8.14 -6.48 -12.91
N ALA A 252 8.40 -6.50 -11.61
CA ALA A 252 9.20 -5.48 -10.94
C ALA A 252 10.65 -5.48 -11.47
N PHE A 253 11.27 -6.65 -11.61
CA PHE A 253 12.61 -6.77 -12.16
C PHE A 253 12.67 -6.34 -13.63
N LEU A 254 11.73 -6.82 -14.47
CA LEU A 254 11.67 -6.43 -15.88
C LEU A 254 11.44 -4.93 -16.05
N GLY A 255 10.53 -4.36 -15.28
CA GLY A 255 10.26 -2.91 -15.30
C GLY A 255 11.45 -2.08 -14.85
N SER A 256 12.22 -2.60 -13.89
CA SER A 256 13.43 -1.97 -13.38
C SER A 256 14.61 -2.02 -14.37
N TYR A 257 14.76 -3.13 -15.08
CA TYR A 257 15.90 -3.36 -15.97
C TYR A 257 15.67 -2.78 -17.37
N PHE A 258 14.51 -3.04 -17.98
CA PHE A 258 14.19 -2.61 -19.35
C PHE A 258 13.44 -1.27 -19.42
N GLY A 259 13.07 -0.71 -18.29
CA GLY A 259 12.11 0.38 -18.22
C GLY A 259 10.68 -0.11 -18.41
N THR A 260 9.71 0.67 -17.99
CA THR A 260 8.30 0.34 -18.15
C THR A 260 7.62 1.39 -19.02
N ALA A 261 7.00 0.96 -20.12
CA ALA A 261 6.18 1.84 -20.93
C ALA A 261 5.06 2.47 -20.07
N GLU A 262 4.79 3.75 -20.25
CA GLU A 262 3.81 4.49 -19.46
C GLU A 262 2.41 3.85 -19.53
N PHE A 263 2.04 3.32 -20.69
CA PHE A 263 0.78 2.58 -20.87
C PHE A 263 0.68 1.35 -19.94
N LEU A 264 1.75 0.55 -19.79
CA LEU A 264 1.76 -0.62 -18.89
C LEU A 264 1.68 -0.19 -17.44
N ARG A 265 2.40 0.86 -17.08
CA ARG A 265 2.39 1.44 -15.73
C ARG A 265 1.00 1.94 -15.36
N THR A 266 0.38 2.73 -16.23
CA THR A 266 -0.97 3.28 -16.03
C THR A 266 -2.03 2.19 -15.99
N SER A 267 -2.00 1.24 -16.93
CA SER A 267 -2.99 0.15 -17.01
C SER A 267 -2.92 -0.77 -15.79
N SER A 268 -1.72 -1.13 -15.35
CA SER A 268 -1.55 -1.99 -14.16
C SER A 268 -1.95 -1.27 -12.87
N ALA A 269 -1.65 0.02 -12.73
CA ALA A 269 -2.09 0.84 -11.61
C ALA A 269 -3.62 0.97 -11.57
N THR A 270 -4.25 1.22 -12.73
CA THR A 270 -5.71 1.31 -12.84
C THR A 270 -6.38 -0.02 -12.50
N LEU A 271 -5.85 -1.15 -12.98
CA LEU A 271 -6.38 -2.47 -12.65
C LEU A 271 -6.27 -2.74 -11.14
N PHE A 272 -5.17 -2.36 -10.51
CA PHE A 272 -4.99 -2.53 -9.07
C PHE A 272 -5.93 -1.61 -8.28
N ALA A 273 -6.12 -0.36 -8.69
CA ALA A 273 -7.10 0.56 -8.13
C ALA A 273 -8.53 0.02 -8.25
N SER A 274 -8.89 -0.53 -9.41
CA SER A 274 -10.19 -1.19 -9.64
C SER A 274 -10.44 -2.36 -8.68
N THR A 275 -9.38 -3.13 -8.41
CA THR A 275 -9.42 -4.24 -7.44
C THR A 275 -9.67 -3.73 -6.03
N LEU A 276 -9.01 -2.63 -5.64
CA LEU A 276 -9.22 -1.99 -4.34
C LEU A 276 -10.63 -1.40 -4.22
N ALA A 277 -11.19 -0.82 -5.29
CA ALA A 277 -12.60 -0.41 -5.31
C ALA A 277 -13.53 -1.59 -5.03
N GLY A 278 -13.30 -2.74 -5.66
CA GLY A 278 -14.06 -3.96 -5.40
C GLY A 278 -13.96 -4.42 -3.94
N ILE A 279 -12.78 -4.40 -3.36
CA ILE A 279 -12.61 -4.71 -1.94
C ILE A 279 -13.40 -3.70 -1.09
N GLY A 280 -13.30 -2.40 -1.39
CA GLY A 280 -14.08 -1.35 -0.74
C GLY A 280 -15.58 -1.62 -0.75
N MET A 281 -16.15 -2.04 -1.88
CA MET A 281 -17.58 -2.39 -1.99
C MET A 281 -18.02 -3.53 -1.08
N THR A 282 -17.11 -4.38 -0.63
CA THR A 282 -17.43 -5.51 0.27
C THR A 282 -17.23 -5.20 1.75
N VAL A 283 -16.80 -3.99 2.08
CA VAL A 283 -16.53 -3.53 3.46
C VAL A 283 -17.85 -3.40 4.25
N ASP A 284 -17.82 -3.84 5.51
CA ASP A 284 -18.85 -3.53 6.49
C ASP A 284 -18.35 -2.47 7.48
N LEU A 285 -18.89 -1.26 7.38
CA LEU A 285 -18.53 -0.14 8.24
C LEU A 285 -18.85 -0.40 9.72
N LYS A 286 -19.88 -1.22 10.02
CA LYS A 286 -20.23 -1.58 11.40
C LYS A 286 -19.15 -2.43 12.05
N GLU A 287 -18.50 -3.32 11.28
CA GLU A 287 -17.38 -4.11 11.79
C GLU A 287 -16.14 -3.26 12.04
N ILE A 288 -15.87 -2.26 11.19
CA ILE A 288 -14.77 -1.30 11.41
C ILE A 288 -14.98 -0.52 12.70
N TYR A 289 -16.20 -0.05 12.93
CA TYR A 289 -16.55 0.69 14.17
C TYR A 289 -16.25 -0.12 15.44
N LYS A 290 -16.49 -1.45 15.42
CA LYS A 290 -16.19 -2.33 16.56
C LYS A 290 -14.70 -2.43 16.89
N VAL A 291 -13.80 -2.28 15.92
CA VAL A 291 -12.34 -2.29 16.13
C VAL A 291 -11.88 -1.04 16.87
N GLY A 292 -12.59 0.08 16.70
CA GLY A 292 -12.38 1.35 17.42
C GLY A 292 -11.06 2.03 17.06
N LEU A 293 -10.49 2.75 18.04
CA LEU A 293 -9.31 3.61 17.84
C LEU A 293 -7.97 2.86 17.94
N LYS A 294 -7.95 1.60 18.33
CA LYS A 294 -6.71 0.83 18.55
C LYS A 294 -5.76 0.79 17.35
N PRO A 295 -6.22 0.58 16.09
CA PRO A 295 -5.35 0.63 14.92
C PRO A 295 -4.72 2.00 14.72
N PHE A 296 -5.49 3.08 14.93
CA PHE A 296 -5.00 4.45 14.79
C PHE A 296 -3.90 4.76 15.81
N ILE A 297 -4.09 4.37 17.07
CA ILE A 297 -3.08 4.55 18.13
C ILE A 297 -1.80 3.80 17.79
N ALA A 298 -1.90 2.55 17.33
CA ALA A 298 -0.74 1.75 16.95
C ALA A 298 0.05 2.42 15.80
N VAL A 299 -0.62 2.89 14.76
CA VAL A 299 0.02 3.59 13.62
C VAL A 299 0.61 4.92 14.06
N SER A 300 -0.07 5.67 14.94
CA SER A 300 0.45 6.93 15.50
C SER A 300 1.73 6.72 16.29
N ILE A 301 1.82 5.64 17.08
CA ILE A 301 3.06 5.26 17.78
C ILE A 301 4.19 5.01 16.76
N GLY A 302 3.91 4.31 15.66
CA GLY A 302 4.88 4.11 14.57
C GLY A 302 5.33 5.42 13.92
N ALA A 303 4.40 6.34 13.67
CA ALA A 303 4.70 7.66 13.12
C ALA A 303 5.59 8.49 14.06
N VAL A 304 5.25 8.53 15.35
CA VAL A 304 6.07 9.21 16.39
C VAL A 304 7.45 8.56 16.48
N THR A 305 7.52 7.23 16.51
CA THR A 305 8.81 6.50 16.56
C THR A 305 9.68 6.85 15.38
N SER A 306 9.15 6.84 14.16
CA SER A 306 9.92 7.15 12.95
C SER A 306 10.39 8.59 12.92
N PHE A 307 9.55 9.51 13.33
CA PHE A 307 9.89 10.93 13.43
C PHE A 307 10.99 11.15 14.48
N THR A 308 10.87 10.53 15.65
CA THR A 308 11.89 10.62 16.71
C THR A 308 13.24 10.08 16.25
N ILE A 309 13.26 8.91 15.60
CA ILE A 309 14.50 8.34 15.04
C ILE A 309 15.10 9.29 14.02
N PHE A 310 14.30 9.85 13.11
CA PHE A 310 14.78 10.82 12.13
C PHE A 310 15.43 12.04 12.79
N ILE A 311 14.78 12.62 13.81
CA ILE A 311 15.33 13.77 14.55
C ILE A 311 16.64 13.41 15.24
N LEU A 312 16.74 12.24 15.87
CA LEU A 312 17.97 11.80 16.52
C LEU A 312 19.13 11.62 15.53
N LEU A 313 18.86 11.07 14.33
CA LEU A 313 19.84 10.92 13.28
C LEU A 313 20.28 12.30 12.72
N TRP A 314 19.35 13.23 12.58
CA TRP A 314 19.64 14.60 12.17
C TRP A 314 20.49 15.35 13.20
N LEU A 315 20.13 15.30 14.49
CA LEU A 315 20.92 15.93 15.56
C LEU A 315 22.30 15.29 15.73
N GLY A 316 22.41 13.98 15.45
CA GLY A 316 23.69 13.25 15.45
C GLY A 316 24.58 13.52 14.24
N GLY A 317 24.13 14.34 13.28
CA GLY A 317 24.90 14.67 12.05
C GLY A 317 25.03 13.50 11.07
N VAL A 318 24.19 12.46 11.22
CA VAL A 318 24.16 11.29 10.33
C VAL A 318 23.29 11.58 9.08
N VAL A 319 22.37 12.56 9.17
CA VAL A 319 21.41 12.92 8.10
C VAL A 319 21.49 14.40 7.79
#